data_6b2213d8994b458047ef6d2b04074f7f
#
_entry.id   6b2213d8994b458047ef6d2b04074f7f
#
_cell.length_a   1.000
_cell.length_b   1.000
_cell.length_c   1.000
_cell.angle_alpha   90.00
_cell.angle_beta   90.00
_cell.angle_gamma   90.00
#
_symmetry.space_group_name_H-M   'P 1'
#
loop_
_entity.id
_entity.type
_entity.pdbx_description
1 polymer ?
#
loop_
_entity_poly.entity_id
_entity_poly.type
_entity_poly.pdbx_seq_one_letter_code
_entity_poly.pdbx_strand_id
1 'polypeptide(L)'
;MSGAAACLLGAALLVAFTGTTASAAPHVDRVSTAADGTQGDKASSAAVTTPNGRFVAFRSSATNLVPEGITHPGTYSYVRDLRTGEVTKMENALSTPRLSADGRWATYIEWGSRHINVFLTDLANGTRIRVGGNAQDSAGSPEISANGRYIAYQWSGHPQFPTRVDLYDRVAGTTETVSAGPADSTRDMDNPSLSGDGRLVAYQDNGTGDVWVADRVTGTQTEVDDGTRSTVVQLSVNGRVLVMDSADGSYVRDLRTDRVRHFPGVQVRAVSPDGRRLLLQDVQSNLWLLHGGHRELVGNGGAVDGSVSDRGRSVVYSTAGADVVPGDTNGVYDVFQWRSR
;
A
#
# COMPACT_ATOMS: atom_id res chain seq x y z
N MET A 1 20.29 84.93 33.84
CA MET A 1 19.74 83.80 34.61
C MET A 1 19.17 82.77 33.63
N SER A 2 19.99 81.76 33.31
CA SER A 2 19.67 80.74 32.29
C SER A 2 19.06 79.53 32.96
N GLY A 3 17.85 79.14 32.48
CA GLY A 3 17.21 77.91 32.87
C GLY A 3 17.33 76.87 31.74
N ALA A 4 18.08 75.79 32.00
CA ALA A 4 18.26 74.69 31.08
C ALA A 4 17.11 73.69 31.25
N ALA A 5 16.42 73.40 30.17
CA ALA A 5 15.41 72.32 30.11
C ALA A 5 16.06 71.02 29.65
N ALA A 6 16.01 69.98 30.48
CA ALA A 6 16.47 68.64 30.17
C ALA A 6 15.38 67.85 29.45
N CYS A 7 15.63 67.44 28.20
CA CYS A 7 14.81 66.47 27.47
C CYS A 7 15.16 65.04 27.85
N LEU A 8 14.24 64.30 28.49
CA LEU A 8 14.29 62.86 28.69
C LEU A 8 13.82 62.14 27.46
N LEU A 9 14.74 61.49 26.73
CA LEU A 9 14.39 60.53 25.67
C LEU A 9 14.10 59.17 26.31
N GLY A 10 12.85 58.78 26.30
CA GLY A 10 12.42 57.43 26.64
C GLY A 10 12.71 56.44 25.51
N ALA A 11 13.62 55.54 25.69
CA ALA A 11 13.85 54.43 24.76
C ALA A 11 12.75 53.35 24.95
N ALA A 12 11.85 53.21 23.99
CA ALA A 12 10.90 52.10 23.98
C ALA A 12 11.59 50.83 23.50
N LEU A 13 11.73 49.85 24.41
CA LEU A 13 12.27 48.51 24.13
C LEU A 13 11.18 47.73 23.40
N LEU A 14 11.31 47.55 22.08
CA LEU A 14 10.46 46.63 21.28
C LEU A 14 10.94 45.20 21.54
N VAL A 15 10.23 44.48 22.39
CA VAL A 15 10.44 43.01 22.53
C VAL A 15 9.76 42.33 21.36
N ALA A 16 10.50 41.96 20.35
CA ALA A 16 10.03 41.10 19.28
C ALA A 16 9.79 39.68 19.83
N PHE A 17 8.55 39.30 20.05
CA PHE A 17 8.17 37.91 20.25
C PHE A 17 8.35 37.18 18.92
N THR A 18 9.48 36.51 18.72
CA THR A 18 9.61 35.47 17.72
C THR A 18 8.80 34.27 18.18
N GLY A 19 7.53 34.24 17.81
CA GLY A 19 6.69 33.07 17.99
C GLY A 19 7.28 31.94 17.14
N THR A 20 8.01 31.03 17.75
CA THR A 20 8.25 29.72 17.16
C THR A 20 6.88 29.06 17.04
N THR A 21 6.35 28.99 15.81
CA THR A 21 5.22 28.12 15.53
C THR A 21 5.70 26.70 15.84
N ALA A 22 5.34 26.20 17.01
CA ALA A 22 5.53 24.80 17.32
C ALA A 22 4.76 24.02 16.25
N SER A 23 5.49 23.37 15.36
CA SER A 23 4.90 22.40 14.45
C SER A 23 4.26 21.36 15.36
N ALA A 24 2.96 21.30 15.31
CA ALA A 24 2.25 20.39 16.13
C ALA A 24 2.75 18.94 15.84
N ALA A 25 2.86 17.91 16.76
CA ALA A 25 3.33 16.53 16.52
C ALA A 25 2.43 15.77 15.53
N PRO A 26 2.93 14.88 14.66
CA PRO A 26 2.07 14.07 13.79
C PRO A 26 1.02 13.34 14.64
N HIS A 27 -0.14 13.15 14.05
CA HIS A 27 -1.23 12.45 14.73
C HIS A 27 -1.21 10.97 14.35
N VAL A 28 -1.31 10.08 15.35
CA VAL A 28 -1.39 8.64 15.14
C VAL A 28 -2.67 8.11 15.78
N ASP A 29 -3.45 7.36 14.99
CA ASP A 29 -4.65 6.67 15.45
C ASP A 29 -4.50 5.16 15.29
N ARG A 30 -5.08 4.39 16.23
CA ARG A 30 -5.23 2.95 16.05
C ARG A 30 -6.37 2.67 15.07
N VAL A 31 -6.09 1.82 14.07
CA VAL A 31 -7.06 1.41 13.04
C VAL A 31 -7.71 0.07 13.39
N SER A 32 -6.96 -0.86 14.02
CA SER A 32 -7.42 -2.20 14.40
C SER A 32 -8.33 -2.17 15.64
N THR A 33 -9.45 -1.44 15.53
CA THR A 33 -10.48 -1.36 16.57
C THR A 33 -11.84 -1.75 16.02
N ALA A 34 -12.77 -2.19 16.89
CA ALA A 34 -14.17 -2.30 16.54
C ALA A 34 -14.79 -0.93 16.21
N ALA A 35 -16.01 -0.90 15.69
CA ALA A 35 -16.68 0.33 15.30
C ALA A 35 -16.92 1.30 16.47
N ASP A 36 -17.06 0.79 17.69
CA ASP A 36 -17.19 1.56 18.94
C ASP A 36 -15.86 2.06 19.51
N GLY A 37 -14.74 1.77 18.84
CA GLY A 37 -13.39 2.12 19.26
C GLY A 37 -12.69 1.11 20.17
N THR A 38 -13.37 0.00 20.55
CA THR A 38 -12.76 -1.07 21.34
C THR A 38 -11.56 -1.66 20.60
N GLN A 39 -10.42 -1.77 21.30
CA GLN A 39 -9.19 -2.36 20.78
C GLN A 39 -9.38 -3.82 20.38
N GLY A 40 -8.75 -4.23 19.26
CA GLY A 40 -8.69 -5.65 18.88
C GLY A 40 -8.02 -6.49 19.97
N ASP A 41 -8.59 -7.66 20.26
CA ASP A 41 -8.10 -8.55 21.31
C ASP A 41 -6.90 -9.42 20.88
N LYS A 42 -6.55 -9.42 19.58
CA LYS A 42 -5.41 -10.15 18.99
C LYS A 42 -4.76 -9.38 17.87
N ALA A 43 -3.63 -9.92 17.38
CA ALA A 43 -2.77 -9.28 16.40
C ALA A 43 -3.45 -8.89 15.09
N SER A 44 -3.09 -7.70 14.60
CA SER A 44 -3.48 -7.14 13.31
C SER A 44 -2.25 -6.64 12.54
N SER A 45 -2.24 -6.80 11.21
CA SER A 45 -1.06 -6.49 10.38
C SER A 45 -1.41 -6.31 8.90
N ALA A 46 -0.38 -6.11 8.06
CA ALA A 46 -0.44 -6.06 6.60
C ALA A 46 -1.49 -5.04 6.09
N ALA A 47 -1.42 -3.81 6.60
CA ALA A 47 -2.38 -2.77 6.27
C ALA A 47 -2.05 -2.05 4.97
N VAL A 48 -3.07 -1.81 4.15
CA VAL A 48 -3.04 -0.97 2.96
C VAL A 48 -4.12 0.11 3.04
N THR A 49 -3.91 1.23 2.36
CA THR A 49 -4.88 2.34 2.38
C THR A 49 -5.25 2.79 0.97
N THR A 50 -6.45 3.32 0.81
CA THR A 50 -6.84 3.99 -0.43
C THR A 50 -6.04 5.29 -0.63
N PRO A 51 -5.90 5.80 -1.87
CA PRO A 51 -5.19 7.05 -2.16
C PRO A 51 -5.66 8.24 -1.31
N ASN A 52 -6.95 8.35 -1.02
CA ASN A 52 -7.51 9.42 -0.18
C ASN A 52 -7.30 9.19 1.33
N GLY A 53 -6.74 8.04 1.75
CA GLY A 53 -6.50 7.69 3.15
C GLY A 53 -7.74 7.34 3.96
N ARG A 54 -8.92 7.19 3.31
CA ARG A 54 -10.19 6.96 4.01
C ARG A 54 -10.44 5.51 4.36
N PHE A 55 -10.16 4.59 3.44
CA PHE A 55 -10.38 3.16 3.69
C PHE A 55 -9.04 2.49 3.96
N VAL A 56 -9.03 1.62 4.95
CA VAL A 56 -7.88 0.79 5.30
C VAL A 56 -8.31 -0.67 5.29
N ALA A 57 -7.63 -1.47 4.48
CA ALA A 57 -7.76 -2.92 4.53
C ALA A 57 -6.59 -3.50 5.32
N PHE A 58 -6.84 -4.52 6.14
CA PHE A 58 -5.83 -5.16 6.98
C PHE A 58 -6.22 -6.59 7.33
N ARG A 59 -5.27 -7.35 7.86
CA ARG A 59 -5.50 -8.68 8.40
C ARG A 59 -5.49 -8.66 9.91
N SER A 60 -6.38 -9.44 10.53
CA SER A 60 -6.44 -9.55 11.99
C SER A 60 -6.88 -10.93 12.43
N SER A 61 -6.31 -11.38 13.55
CA SER A 61 -6.78 -12.55 14.31
C SER A 61 -7.73 -12.18 15.45
N ALA A 62 -8.01 -10.87 15.64
CA ALA A 62 -8.90 -10.38 16.67
C ALA A 62 -10.33 -10.93 16.50
N THR A 63 -10.98 -11.22 17.62
CA THR A 63 -12.30 -11.86 17.63
C THR A 63 -13.44 -10.86 17.83
N ASN A 64 -13.12 -9.61 18.16
CA ASN A 64 -14.05 -8.57 18.59
C ASN A 64 -14.17 -7.36 17.64
N LEU A 65 -13.63 -7.42 16.42
CA LEU A 65 -13.66 -6.27 15.48
C LEU A 65 -15.04 -6.02 14.86
N VAL A 66 -15.88 -7.05 14.78
CA VAL A 66 -17.24 -6.98 14.23
C VAL A 66 -18.25 -7.50 15.24
N PRO A 67 -19.51 -6.98 15.24
CA PRO A 67 -20.50 -7.30 16.27
C PRO A 67 -20.85 -8.78 16.39
N GLU A 68 -20.85 -9.52 15.27
CA GLU A 68 -21.09 -10.96 15.24
C GLU A 68 -19.94 -11.78 15.82
N GLY A 69 -18.79 -11.15 16.03
CA GLY A 69 -17.57 -11.80 16.51
C GLY A 69 -17.00 -12.82 15.52
N ILE A 70 -16.03 -13.62 16.00
CA ILE A 70 -15.41 -14.68 15.22
C ILE A 70 -15.65 -16.01 15.89
N THR A 71 -16.32 -16.92 15.18
CA THR A 71 -16.69 -18.24 15.68
C THR A 71 -15.57 -19.28 15.59
N HIS A 72 -14.63 -19.09 14.66
CA HIS A 72 -13.51 -19.99 14.46
C HIS A 72 -12.17 -19.23 14.57
N PRO A 73 -11.20 -19.76 15.32
CA PRO A 73 -9.86 -19.15 15.36
C PRO A 73 -9.25 -19.07 13.97
N GLY A 74 -8.66 -17.91 13.63
CA GLY A 74 -8.04 -17.71 12.34
C GLY A 74 -7.62 -16.26 12.14
N THR A 75 -6.98 -15.98 11.01
CA THR A 75 -6.68 -14.62 10.56
C THR A 75 -7.61 -14.26 9.42
N TYR A 76 -8.36 -13.19 9.59
CA TYR A 76 -9.35 -12.70 8.65
C TYR A 76 -8.91 -11.37 8.07
N SER A 77 -9.53 -10.98 6.98
CA SER A 77 -9.29 -9.69 6.33
C SER A 77 -10.46 -8.76 6.59
N TYR A 78 -10.15 -7.49 6.83
CA TYR A 78 -11.11 -6.46 7.16
C TYR A 78 -10.90 -5.23 6.30
N VAL A 79 -11.97 -4.49 6.06
CA VAL A 79 -11.94 -3.14 5.48
C VAL A 79 -12.59 -2.18 6.47
N ARG A 80 -11.88 -1.12 6.85
CA ARG A 80 -12.40 -0.08 7.74
C ARG A 80 -12.59 1.23 6.99
N ASP A 81 -13.76 1.82 7.06
CA ASP A 81 -14.01 3.22 6.69
C ASP A 81 -13.65 4.13 7.88
N LEU A 82 -12.54 4.84 7.78
CA LEU A 82 -12.09 5.72 8.86
C LEU A 82 -12.97 6.96 9.07
N ARG A 83 -13.86 7.26 8.13
CA ARG A 83 -14.80 8.37 8.26
C ARG A 83 -16.05 7.99 9.08
N THR A 84 -16.56 6.77 8.90
CA THR A 84 -17.76 6.29 9.61
C THR A 84 -17.42 5.43 10.83
N GLY A 85 -16.20 4.87 10.87
CA GLY A 85 -15.78 3.89 11.85
C GLY A 85 -16.24 2.46 11.53
N GLU A 86 -17.01 2.27 10.46
CA GLU A 86 -17.52 0.96 10.04
C GLU A 86 -16.38 -0.01 9.73
N VAL A 87 -16.54 -1.26 10.18
CA VAL A 87 -15.61 -2.37 9.92
C VAL A 87 -16.37 -3.48 9.22
N THR A 88 -15.93 -3.82 8.01
CA THR A 88 -16.47 -4.92 7.21
C THR A 88 -15.50 -6.09 7.22
N LYS A 89 -15.94 -7.26 7.65
CA LYS A 89 -15.19 -8.51 7.52
C LYS A 89 -15.32 -9.04 6.10
N MET A 90 -14.20 -9.39 5.49
CA MET A 90 -14.16 -10.01 4.17
C MET A 90 -14.22 -11.52 4.31
N GLU A 91 -15.36 -12.10 3.99
CA GLU A 91 -15.55 -13.54 4.11
C GLU A 91 -14.60 -14.30 3.18
N ASN A 92 -13.94 -15.34 3.73
CA ASN A 92 -13.01 -16.25 3.04
C ASN A 92 -11.75 -15.59 2.42
N ALA A 93 -11.53 -14.28 2.63
CA ALA A 93 -10.34 -13.61 2.09
C ALA A 93 -9.06 -14.09 2.79
N LEU A 94 -8.12 -14.64 2.01
CA LEU A 94 -6.83 -15.17 2.48
C LEU A 94 -5.70 -14.13 2.43
N SER A 95 -5.87 -13.05 1.66
CA SER A 95 -4.92 -11.95 1.56
C SER A 95 -5.53 -10.65 2.05
N THR A 96 -4.69 -9.66 2.37
CA THR A 96 -5.16 -8.28 2.53
C THR A 96 -5.83 -7.84 1.24
N PRO A 97 -7.08 -7.35 1.27
CA PRO A 97 -7.74 -6.87 0.07
C PRO A 97 -7.06 -5.64 -0.52
N ARG A 98 -6.93 -5.60 -1.84
CA ARG A 98 -6.57 -4.38 -2.58
C ARG A 98 -7.82 -3.61 -2.92
N LEU A 99 -7.81 -2.30 -2.72
CA LEU A 99 -9.00 -1.45 -2.82
C LEU A 99 -8.91 -0.47 -4.00
N SER A 100 -10.03 -0.27 -4.70
CA SER A 100 -10.16 0.89 -5.59
C SER A 100 -10.07 2.20 -4.80
N ALA A 101 -9.74 3.31 -5.49
CA ALA A 101 -9.50 4.60 -4.82
C ALA A 101 -10.72 5.16 -4.08
N ASP A 102 -11.92 4.82 -4.52
CA ASP A 102 -13.20 5.18 -3.89
C ASP A 102 -13.58 4.25 -2.72
N GLY A 103 -12.83 3.14 -2.53
CA GLY A 103 -13.11 2.12 -1.52
C GLY A 103 -14.32 1.24 -1.83
N ARG A 104 -14.87 1.32 -3.06
CA ARG A 104 -16.03 0.50 -3.44
C ARG A 104 -15.67 -0.93 -3.78
N TRP A 105 -14.57 -1.13 -4.51
CA TRP A 105 -14.16 -2.44 -5.02
C TRP A 105 -12.98 -2.98 -4.24
N ALA A 106 -13.06 -4.24 -3.85
CA ALA A 106 -12.01 -4.98 -3.18
C ALA A 106 -11.66 -6.26 -3.94
N THR A 107 -10.37 -6.48 -4.25
CA THR A 107 -9.89 -7.74 -4.82
C THR A 107 -9.00 -8.47 -3.83
N TYR A 108 -9.10 -9.80 -3.80
CA TYR A 108 -8.39 -10.66 -2.85
C TYR A 108 -8.38 -12.10 -3.35
N ILE A 109 -7.64 -12.98 -2.68
CA ILE A 109 -7.61 -14.41 -2.98
C ILE A 109 -8.44 -15.22 -1.99
N GLU A 110 -9.00 -16.33 -2.47
CA GLU A 110 -9.73 -17.34 -1.66
C GLU A 110 -9.34 -18.75 -2.07
N TRP A 111 -9.51 -19.69 -1.16
CA TRP A 111 -9.50 -21.10 -1.51
C TRP A 111 -10.76 -21.47 -2.31
N GLY A 112 -10.56 -22.07 -3.49
CA GLY A 112 -11.56 -22.89 -4.14
C GLY A 112 -11.52 -24.32 -3.58
N SER A 113 -12.10 -25.27 -4.30
CA SER A 113 -12.07 -26.68 -3.89
C SER A 113 -10.65 -27.28 -3.89
N ARG A 114 -9.77 -26.86 -4.78
CA ARG A 114 -8.39 -27.34 -4.94
C ARG A 114 -7.38 -26.27 -5.29
N HIS A 115 -7.83 -25.11 -5.73
CA HIS A 115 -7.01 -24.05 -6.28
C HIS A 115 -7.34 -22.71 -5.63
N ILE A 116 -6.37 -21.81 -5.58
CA ILE A 116 -6.57 -20.43 -5.16
C ILE A 116 -7.19 -19.67 -6.33
N ASN A 117 -8.17 -18.84 -6.02
CA ASN A 117 -8.86 -18.00 -6.99
C ASN A 117 -8.81 -16.54 -6.57
N VAL A 118 -8.85 -15.65 -7.56
CA VAL A 118 -8.99 -14.20 -7.36
C VAL A 118 -10.46 -13.82 -7.44
N PHE A 119 -10.91 -13.09 -6.43
CA PHE A 119 -12.27 -12.54 -6.36
C PHE A 119 -12.24 -11.01 -6.35
N LEU A 120 -13.32 -10.44 -6.85
CA LEU A 120 -13.64 -9.02 -6.78
C LEU A 120 -14.99 -8.86 -6.11
N THR A 121 -15.07 -7.99 -5.10
CA THR A 121 -16.31 -7.70 -4.36
C THR A 121 -16.67 -6.23 -4.48
N ASP A 122 -17.92 -5.93 -4.78
CA ASP A 122 -18.52 -4.60 -4.61
C ASP A 122 -18.93 -4.44 -3.14
N LEU A 123 -18.18 -3.67 -2.37
CA LEU A 123 -18.41 -3.47 -0.94
C LEU A 123 -19.72 -2.70 -0.65
N ALA A 124 -20.29 -2.01 -1.64
CA ALA A 124 -21.55 -1.28 -1.46
C ALA A 124 -22.79 -2.19 -1.39
N ASN A 125 -22.74 -3.35 -2.06
CA ASN A 125 -23.89 -4.28 -2.14
C ASN A 125 -23.54 -5.75 -1.88
N GLY A 126 -22.27 -6.06 -1.62
CA GLY A 126 -21.80 -7.42 -1.34
C GLY A 126 -21.72 -8.34 -2.58
N THR A 127 -21.97 -7.81 -3.79
CA THR A 127 -21.87 -8.62 -5.01
C THR A 127 -20.43 -9.05 -5.24
N ARG A 128 -20.23 -10.36 -5.43
CA ARG A 128 -18.93 -10.98 -5.58
C ARG A 128 -18.82 -11.74 -6.91
N ILE A 129 -17.71 -11.55 -7.60
CA ILE A 129 -17.40 -12.26 -8.84
C ILE A 129 -16.00 -12.88 -8.77
N ARG A 130 -15.81 -14.07 -9.33
CA ARG A 130 -14.50 -14.66 -9.53
C ARG A 130 -13.92 -14.10 -10.83
N VAL A 131 -12.72 -13.51 -10.75
CA VAL A 131 -12.05 -12.88 -11.89
C VAL A 131 -10.84 -13.67 -12.39
N GLY A 132 -10.28 -14.56 -11.55
CA GLY A 132 -9.15 -15.41 -11.93
C GLY A 132 -9.19 -16.75 -11.21
N GLY A 133 -8.58 -17.77 -11.82
CA GLY A 133 -8.59 -19.15 -11.34
C GLY A 133 -9.90 -19.89 -11.65
N ASN A 134 -9.88 -21.21 -11.57
CA ASN A 134 -11.05 -22.08 -11.79
C ASN A 134 -10.84 -23.44 -11.10
N ALA A 135 -11.50 -24.51 -11.56
CA ALA A 135 -11.36 -25.85 -10.99
C ALA A 135 -10.04 -26.56 -11.36
N GLN A 136 -9.33 -26.07 -12.37
CA GLN A 136 -8.08 -26.63 -12.88
C GLN A 136 -6.87 -25.72 -12.65
N ASP A 137 -7.09 -24.39 -12.58
CA ASP A 137 -6.05 -23.38 -12.55
C ASP A 137 -6.15 -22.52 -11.29
N SER A 138 -4.99 -22.08 -10.80
CA SER A 138 -4.89 -21.10 -9.71
C SER A 138 -4.73 -19.67 -10.25
N ALA A 139 -5.13 -18.71 -9.44
CA ALA A 139 -4.81 -17.30 -9.64
C ALA A 139 -4.46 -16.65 -8.31
N GLY A 140 -3.45 -15.75 -8.31
CA GLY A 140 -2.93 -15.11 -7.12
C GLY A 140 -2.45 -13.69 -7.36
N SER A 141 -1.85 -13.10 -6.33
CA SER A 141 -1.22 -11.77 -6.40
C SER A 141 -2.11 -10.68 -7.06
N PRO A 142 -3.38 -10.51 -6.63
CA PRO A 142 -4.27 -9.58 -7.31
C PRO A 142 -3.95 -8.13 -6.97
N GLU A 143 -3.99 -7.27 -7.99
CA GLU A 143 -3.93 -5.82 -7.90
C GLU A 143 -5.13 -5.19 -8.61
N ILE A 144 -5.58 -4.02 -8.12
CA ILE A 144 -6.73 -3.31 -8.70
C ILE A 144 -6.35 -1.89 -9.09
N SER A 145 -6.82 -1.44 -10.25
CA SER A 145 -6.68 -0.05 -10.67
C SER A 145 -7.46 0.91 -9.77
N ALA A 146 -7.02 2.17 -9.68
CA ALA A 146 -7.66 3.16 -8.82
C ALA A 146 -9.14 3.40 -9.17
N ASN A 147 -9.51 3.27 -10.46
CA ASN A 147 -10.89 3.38 -10.93
C ASN A 147 -11.74 2.11 -10.72
N GLY A 148 -11.16 1.03 -10.14
CA GLY A 148 -11.84 -0.24 -9.89
C GLY A 148 -12.23 -1.02 -11.14
N ARG A 149 -11.72 -0.64 -12.32
CA ARG A 149 -12.09 -1.28 -13.59
C ARG A 149 -11.23 -2.50 -13.91
N TYR A 150 -9.90 -2.40 -13.70
CA TYR A 150 -8.94 -3.40 -14.10
C TYR A 150 -8.38 -4.15 -12.90
N ILE A 151 -8.30 -5.47 -13.02
CA ILE A 151 -7.71 -6.34 -11.99
C ILE A 151 -6.61 -7.16 -12.68
N ALA A 152 -5.34 -6.89 -12.31
CA ALA A 152 -4.21 -7.70 -12.72
C ALA A 152 -4.00 -8.82 -11.71
N TYR A 153 -3.60 -10.00 -12.18
CA TYR A 153 -3.33 -11.14 -11.31
C TYR A 153 -2.37 -12.13 -11.98
N GLN A 154 -1.65 -12.88 -11.17
CA GLN A 154 -0.90 -14.04 -11.63
C GLN A 154 -1.88 -15.15 -11.97
N TRP A 155 -1.76 -15.72 -13.15
CA TRP A 155 -2.41 -16.98 -13.51
C TRP A 155 -1.38 -18.12 -13.46
N SER A 156 -1.78 -19.25 -12.88
CA SER A 156 -0.98 -20.47 -12.81
C SER A 156 -1.85 -21.65 -13.20
N GLY A 157 -1.55 -22.24 -14.35
CA GLY A 157 -2.18 -23.47 -14.80
C GLY A 157 -1.58 -24.71 -14.13
N HIS A 158 -1.57 -25.83 -14.85
CA HIS A 158 -0.93 -27.06 -14.42
C HIS A 158 0.57 -26.81 -14.11
N PRO A 159 1.18 -27.51 -13.15
CA PRO A 159 2.61 -27.32 -12.76
C PRO A 159 3.65 -27.40 -13.88
N GLN A 160 3.25 -27.85 -15.07
CA GLN A 160 4.12 -27.93 -16.26
C GLN A 160 4.05 -26.67 -17.14
N PHE A 161 3.16 -25.72 -16.84
CA PHE A 161 3.04 -24.47 -17.61
C PHE A 161 3.57 -23.29 -16.80
N PRO A 162 4.33 -22.38 -17.43
CA PRO A 162 4.81 -21.18 -16.79
C PRO A 162 3.64 -20.31 -16.32
N THR A 163 3.86 -19.56 -15.28
CA THR A 163 2.89 -18.57 -14.81
C THR A 163 2.90 -17.36 -15.74
N ARG A 164 1.79 -16.62 -15.77
CA ARG A 164 1.66 -15.40 -16.56
C ARG A 164 0.85 -14.36 -15.80
N VAL A 165 0.94 -13.11 -16.21
CA VAL A 165 0.08 -12.03 -15.68
C VAL A 165 -1.09 -11.81 -16.64
N ASP A 166 -2.28 -12.05 -16.12
CA ASP A 166 -3.55 -11.76 -16.79
C ASP A 166 -4.17 -10.48 -16.19
N LEU A 167 -4.99 -9.79 -16.99
CA LEU A 167 -5.72 -8.60 -16.58
C LEU A 167 -7.19 -8.72 -16.96
N TYR A 168 -8.07 -8.63 -15.98
CA TYR A 168 -9.51 -8.63 -16.14
C TYR A 168 -10.04 -7.20 -16.24
N ASP A 169 -10.81 -6.91 -17.31
CA ASP A 169 -11.60 -5.68 -17.42
C ASP A 169 -13.03 -5.93 -16.92
N ARG A 170 -13.35 -5.40 -15.74
CA ARG A 170 -14.67 -5.56 -15.11
C ARG A 170 -15.82 -4.98 -15.95
N VAL A 171 -15.57 -3.92 -16.71
CA VAL A 171 -16.61 -3.26 -17.51
C VAL A 171 -16.88 -4.03 -18.81
N ALA A 172 -15.83 -4.53 -19.44
CA ALA A 172 -15.95 -5.36 -20.65
C ALA A 172 -16.31 -6.82 -20.34
N GLY A 173 -16.02 -7.31 -19.13
CA GLY A 173 -16.17 -8.71 -18.76
C GLY A 173 -15.17 -9.64 -19.44
N THR A 174 -14.01 -9.11 -19.86
CA THR A 174 -12.99 -9.85 -20.62
C THR A 174 -11.66 -9.90 -19.88
N THR A 175 -10.87 -10.95 -20.18
CA THR A 175 -9.51 -11.11 -19.68
C THR A 175 -8.53 -11.10 -20.84
N GLU A 176 -7.40 -10.41 -20.69
CA GLU A 176 -6.27 -10.44 -21.61
C GLU A 176 -5.00 -10.85 -20.87
N THR A 177 -4.06 -11.51 -21.57
CA THR A 177 -2.71 -11.78 -21.03
C THR A 177 -1.82 -10.56 -21.31
N VAL A 178 -1.21 -10.02 -20.26
CA VAL A 178 -0.37 -8.79 -20.34
C VAL A 178 1.11 -9.12 -20.41
N SER A 179 1.54 -10.22 -19.79
CA SER A 179 2.92 -10.67 -19.78
C SER A 179 3.23 -11.58 -20.97
N ALA A 180 2.94 -11.13 -22.19
CA ALA A 180 3.25 -11.90 -23.39
C ALA A 180 4.78 -11.99 -23.55
N GLY A 181 5.37 -13.11 -23.12
CA GLY A 181 6.69 -13.52 -23.54
C GLY A 181 6.63 -14.22 -24.91
N PRO A 182 7.78 -14.59 -25.51
CA PRO A 182 7.81 -15.49 -26.65
C PRO A 182 7.00 -16.76 -26.33
N ALA A 183 6.29 -17.30 -27.31
CA ALA A 183 5.37 -18.43 -27.13
C ALA A 183 6.04 -19.72 -26.57
N ASP A 184 7.37 -19.74 -26.50
CA ASP A 184 8.20 -20.83 -25.97
C ASP A 184 8.82 -20.51 -24.58
N SER A 185 8.39 -19.38 -23.96
CA SER A 185 9.00 -18.95 -22.71
C SER A 185 8.68 -19.91 -21.56
N THR A 186 9.72 -20.40 -20.91
CA THR A 186 9.67 -21.07 -19.60
C THR A 186 9.60 -20.08 -18.44
N ARG A 187 9.21 -18.82 -18.73
CA ARG A 187 9.26 -17.71 -17.79
C ARG A 187 8.09 -17.75 -16.82
N ASP A 188 8.38 -17.57 -15.54
CA ASP A 188 7.41 -17.53 -14.45
C ASP A 188 7.07 -16.08 -14.09
N MET A 189 6.07 -15.49 -14.79
CA MET A 189 5.65 -14.13 -14.56
C MET A 189 4.73 -14.00 -13.36
N ASP A 190 5.05 -13.08 -12.44
CA ASP A 190 4.36 -12.91 -11.17
C ASP A 190 4.35 -11.46 -10.70
N ASN A 191 3.73 -11.27 -9.54
CA ASN A 191 3.74 -10.06 -8.73
C ASN A 191 3.39 -8.80 -9.50
N PRO A 192 2.20 -8.75 -10.15
CA PRO A 192 1.78 -7.59 -10.91
C PRO A 192 1.58 -6.37 -10.01
N SER A 193 1.92 -5.18 -10.52
CA SER A 193 1.55 -3.90 -9.93
C SER A 193 1.00 -2.97 -11.02
N LEU A 194 -0.09 -2.26 -10.72
CA LEU A 194 -0.94 -1.63 -11.72
C LEU A 194 -0.97 -0.11 -11.56
N SER A 195 -0.86 0.64 -12.67
CA SER A 195 -1.20 2.07 -12.64
C SER A 195 -2.69 2.30 -12.38
N GLY A 196 -3.04 3.45 -11.82
CA GLY A 196 -4.41 3.74 -11.41
C GLY A 196 -5.45 3.78 -12.52
N ASP A 197 -5.03 4.04 -13.75
CA ASP A 197 -5.85 3.97 -14.96
C ASP A 197 -5.88 2.58 -15.61
N GLY A 198 -5.03 1.66 -15.13
CA GLY A 198 -4.87 0.33 -15.67
C GLY A 198 -4.07 0.26 -16.97
N ARG A 199 -3.40 1.34 -17.38
CA ARG A 199 -2.59 1.38 -18.60
C ARG A 199 -1.29 0.62 -18.46
N LEU A 200 -0.54 0.89 -17.40
CA LEU A 200 0.76 0.27 -17.14
C LEU A 200 0.62 -0.89 -16.15
N VAL A 201 1.24 -2.00 -16.46
CA VAL A 201 1.36 -3.17 -15.59
C VAL A 201 2.84 -3.51 -15.43
N ALA A 202 3.36 -3.36 -14.22
CA ALA A 202 4.69 -3.87 -13.87
C ALA A 202 4.55 -5.32 -13.39
N TYR A 203 5.51 -6.18 -13.72
CA TYR A 203 5.56 -7.57 -13.28
C TYR A 203 7.00 -8.08 -13.33
N GLN A 204 7.26 -9.22 -12.72
CA GLN A 204 8.58 -9.83 -12.67
C GLN A 204 8.60 -11.22 -13.27
N ASP A 205 9.76 -11.65 -13.74
CA ASP A 205 10.10 -13.04 -14.06
C ASP A 205 10.80 -13.68 -12.87
N ASN A 206 10.15 -14.61 -12.18
CA ASN A 206 10.74 -15.29 -11.01
C ASN A 206 11.96 -16.12 -11.35
N GLY A 207 12.09 -16.58 -12.60
CA GLY A 207 13.22 -17.38 -13.07
C GLY A 207 14.51 -16.54 -13.19
N THR A 208 14.45 -15.44 -13.93
CA THR A 208 15.61 -14.56 -14.16
C THR A 208 15.71 -13.46 -13.10
N GLY A 209 14.60 -12.99 -12.56
CA GLY A 209 14.50 -11.82 -11.69
C GLY A 209 14.42 -10.52 -12.46
N ASP A 210 14.14 -10.58 -13.77
CA ASP A 210 13.95 -9.41 -14.61
C ASP A 210 12.58 -8.78 -14.31
N VAL A 211 12.53 -7.44 -14.32
CA VAL A 211 11.31 -6.67 -14.12
C VAL A 211 10.89 -5.99 -15.42
N TRP A 212 9.63 -6.14 -15.75
CA TRP A 212 9.02 -5.65 -16.98
C TRP A 212 7.90 -4.65 -16.71
N VAL A 213 7.70 -3.73 -17.63
CA VAL A 213 6.52 -2.87 -17.69
C VAL A 213 5.84 -3.03 -19.04
N ALA A 214 4.59 -3.47 -19.02
CA ALA A 214 3.71 -3.49 -20.18
C ALA A 214 2.89 -2.20 -20.26
N ASP A 215 2.93 -1.51 -21.38
CA ASP A 215 2.01 -0.43 -21.74
C ASP A 215 0.90 -0.99 -22.65
N ARG A 216 -0.28 -1.17 -22.10
CA ARG A 216 -1.44 -1.76 -22.78
C ARG A 216 -1.98 -0.91 -23.92
N VAL A 217 -1.74 0.39 -23.92
CA VAL A 217 -2.20 1.30 -24.98
C VAL A 217 -1.30 1.21 -26.22
N THR A 218 0.00 1.12 -26.02
CA THR A 218 0.97 1.01 -27.12
C THR A 218 1.26 -0.44 -27.51
N GLY A 219 0.93 -1.40 -26.64
CA GLY A 219 1.26 -2.82 -26.80
C GLY A 219 2.75 -3.12 -26.58
N THR A 220 3.53 -2.18 -26.00
CA THR A 220 4.96 -2.35 -25.77
C THR A 220 5.21 -3.00 -24.42
N GLN A 221 6.29 -3.79 -24.35
CA GLN A 221 6.84 -4.34 -23.11
C GLN A 221 8.30 -3.93 -23.01
N THR A 222 8.68 -3.37 -21.87
CA THR A 222 10.03 -2.86 -21.63
C THR A 222 10.59 -3.48 -20.37
N GLU A 223 11.78 -4.06 -20.46
CA GLU A 223 12.57 -4.44 -19.30
C GLU A 223 13.09 -3.19 -18.60
N VAL A 224 12.91 -3.12 -17.28
CA VAL A 224 13.13 -1.89 -16.52
C VAL A 224 14.06 -2.05 -15.33
N ASP A 225 14.58 -3.23 -15.08
CA ASP A 225 15.73 -3.40 -14.18
C ASP A 225 17.04 -3.08 -14.95
N ASP A 226 18.15 -3.14 -14.25
CA ASP A 226 19.49 -2.88 -14.81
C ASP A 226 20.33 -4.16 -14.90
N GLY A 227 19.68 -5.31 -15.03
CA GLY A 227 20.29 -6.65 -15.00
C GLY A 227 20.58 -7.14 -13.59
N THR A 228 20.11 -6.41 -12.58
CA THR A 228 20.13 -6.87 -11.17
C THR A 228 18.86 -7.66 -10.91
N ARG A 229 19.01 -8.86 -10.37
CA ARG A 229 17.87 -9.67 -9.96
C ARG A 229 16.98 -8.90 -8.98
N SER A 230 15.80 -8.53 -9.42
CA SER A 230 14.89 -7.63 -8.71
C SER A 230 13.49 -8.22 -8.56
N THR A 231 12.72 -7.70 -7.61
CA THR A 231 11.30 -8.00 -7.43
C THR A 231 10.49 -6.71 -7.45
N VAL A 232 9.30 -6.76 -8.04
CA VAL A 232 8.37 -5.62 -8.02
C VAL A 232 7.87 -5.41 -6.60
N VAL A 233 7.98 -4.18 -6.09
CA VAL A 233 7.33 -3.75 -4.85
C VAL A 233 6.05 -3.02 -5.18
N GLN A 234 6.12 -1.93 -5.95
CA GLN A 234 4.95 -1.12 -6.26
C GLN A 234 5.18 -0.20 -7.46
N LEU A 235 4.20 -0.14 -8.37
CA LEU A 235 4.04 0.95 -9.33
C LEU A 235 3.14 2.03 -8.72
N SER A 236 3.56 3.30 -8.77
CA SER A 236 2.71 4.40 -8.29
C SER A 236 1.42 4.52 -9.10
N VAL A 237 0.33 4.97 -8.47
CA VAL A 237 -0.99 5.10 -9.10
C VAL A 237 -0.95 5.97 -10.37
N ASN A 238 -0.12 7.00 -10.39
CA ASN A 238 0.08 7.83 -11.60
C ASN A 238 0.94 7.18 -12.69
N GLY A 239 1.41 5.93 -12.50
CA GLY A 239 2.20 5.17 -13.47
C GLY A 239 3.62 5.69 -13.69
N ARG A 240 4.12 6.60 -12.84
CA ARG A 240 5.40 7.26 -13.07
C ARG A 240 6.57 6.59 -12.37
N VAL A 241 6.39 6.10 -11.17
CA VAL A 241 7.47 5.61 -10.32
C VAL A 241 7.27 4.14 -10.05
N LEU A 242 8.27 3.34 -10.36
CA LEU A 242 8.35 1.93 -10.04
C LEU A 242 9.37 1.71 -8.91
N VAL A 243 8.96 1.00 -7.88
CA VAL A 243 9.80 0.54 -6.78
C VAL A 243 10.10 -0.94 -6.97
N MET A 244 11.36 -1.31 -6.87
CA MET A 244 11.87 -2.67 -6.98
C MET A 244 12.81 -2.96 -5.81
N ASP A 245 12.80 -4.18 -5.30
CA ASP A 245 13.75 -4.65 -4.29
C ASP A 245 14.75 -5.62 -4.92
N SER A 246 15.99 -5.58 -4.43
CA SER A 246 17.04 -6.52 -4.75
C SER A 246 17.78 -6.95 -3.47
N ALA A 247 18.79 -7.79 -3.61
CA ALA A 247 19.55 -8.31 -2.47
C ALA A 247 20.31 -7.25 -1.68
N ASP A 248 20.65 -6.12 -2.29
CA ASP A 248 21.44 -5.03 -1.68
C ASP A 248 20.63 -3.79 -1.29
N GLY A 249 19.31 -3.82 -1.50
CA GLY A 249 18.40 -2.72 -1.17
C GLY A 249 17.34 -2.48 -2.24
N SER A 250 16.73 -1.31 -2.23
CA SER A 250 15.67 -0.97 -3.18
C SER A 250 16.14 -0.05 -4.29
N TYR A 251 15.55 -0.22 -5.46
CA TYR A 251 15.68 0.64 -6.63
C TYR A 251 14.37 1.35 -6.90
N VAL A 252 14.46 2.64 -7.20
CA VAL A 252 13.31 3.48 -7.54
C VAL A 252 13.54 4.12 -8.90
N ARG A 253 12.75 3.71 -9.91
CA ARG A 253 12.86 4.19 -11.28
C ARG A 253 11.72 5.14 -11.63
N ASP A 254 12.06 6.31 -12.14
CA ASP A 254 11.10 7.23 -12.77
C ASP A 254 10.93 6.82 -14.24
N LEU A 255 9.83 6.17 -14.57
CA LEU A 255 9.57 5.61 -15.92
C LEU A 255 9.46 6.68 -17.02
N ARG A 256 9.26 7.96 -16.67
CA ARG A 256 9.19 9.04 -17.65
C ARG A 256 10.57 9.60 -18.03
N THR A 257 11.48 9.66 -17.06
CA THR A 257 12.82 10.26 -17.24
C THR A 257 13.92 9.22 -17.28
N ASP A 258 13.58 7.97 -17.05
CA ASP A 258 14.47 6.82 -16.95
C ASP A 258 15.52 6.93 -15.83
N ARG A 259 15.29 7.83 -14.87
CA ARG A 259 16.21 8.04 -13.75
C ARG A 259 16.01 6.99 -12.68
N VAL A 260 17.09 6.32 -12.31
CA VAL A 260 17.13 5.33 -11.23
C VAL A 260 17.77 5.93 -9.98
N ARG A 261 17.21 5.63 -8.82
CA ARG A 261 17.78 5.92 -7.50
C ARG A 261 17.93 4.60 -6.75
N HIS A 262 19.12 4.34 -6.23
CA HIS A 262 19.42 3.17 -5.41
C HIS A 262 19.42 3.56 -3.93
N PHE A 263 18.88 2.69 -3.08
CA PHE A 263 18.78 2.80 -1.63
C PHE A 263 19.48 1.60 -0.96
N PRO A 264 20.82 1.59 -0.90
CA PRO A 264 21.58 0.44 -0.40
C PRO A 264 21.28 0.18 1.09
N GLY A 265 20.99 -1.06 1.44
CA GLY A 265 20.67 -1.48 2.80
C GLY A 265 19.37 -0.92 3.39
N VAL A 266 18.55 -0.27 2.56
CA VAL A 266 17.24 0.29 2.95
C VAL A 266 16.17 -0.28 2.05
N GLN A 267 15.05 -0.70 2.62
CA GLN A 267 13.90 -1.16 1.85
C GLN A 267 12.90 -0.02 1.63
N VAL A 268 12.48 0.19 0.39
CA VAL A 268 11.38 1.08 0.03
C VAL A 268 10.10 0.26 0.04
N ARG A 269 9.31 0.37 1.10
CA ARG A 269 8.10 -0.43 1.31
C ARG A 269 6.91 0.01 0.47
N ALA A 270 6.81 1.31 0.21
CA ALA A 270 5.71 1.85 -0.56
C ALA A 270 6.07 3.18 -1.23
N VAL A 271 5.34 3.52 -2.28
CA VAL A 271 5.36 4.83 -2.93
C VAL A 271 3.97 5.46 -2.87
N SER A 272 3.90 6.77 -2.64
CA SER A 272 2.63 7.50 -2.69
C SER A 272 1.98 7.45 -4.09
N PRO A 273 0.66 7.54 -4.20
CA PRO A 273 -0.06 7.50 -5.47
C PRO A 273 0.46 8.48 -6.52
N ASP A 274 0.93 9.68 -6.11
CA ASP A 274 1.52 10.70 -6.98
C ASP A 274 3.02 10.48 -7.30
N GLY A 275 3.63 9.41 -6.78
CA GLY A 275 5.03 9.04 -7.02
C GLY A 275 6.07 9.95 -6.35
N ARG A 276 5.66 10.85 -5.45
CA ARG A 276 6.56 11.88 -4.88
C ARG A 276 7.14 11.53 -3.53
N ARG A 277 6.53 10.62 -2.80
CA ARG A 277 6.97 10.21 -1.46
C ARG A 277 7.23 8.72 -1.42
N LEU A 278 8.29 8.35 -0.71
CA LEU A 278 8.70 6.96 -0.52
C LEU A 278 8.65 6.64 0.97
N LEU A 279 8.08 5.50 1.31
CA LEU A 279 8.15 4.96 2.66
C LEU A 279 9.35 4.02 2.73
N LEU A 280 10.33 4.41 3.52
CA LEU A 280 11.58 3.68 3.72
C LEU A 280 11.49 2.90 5.03
N GLN A 281 12.07 1.71 5.06
CA GLN A 281 12.29 0.93 6.28
C GLN A 281 13.78 0.65 6.44
N ASP A 282 14.35 1.03 7.58
CA ASP A 282 15.73 0.72 7.93
C ASP A 282 15.86 -0.66 8.63
N VAL A 283 17.09 -1.06 8.91
CA VAL A 283 17.40 -2.35 9.56
C VAL A 283 16.89 -2.46 11.01
N GLN A 284 16.56 -1.35 11.65
CA GLN A 284 15.93 -1.28 12.98
C GLN A 284 14.40 -1.28 12.89
N SER A 285 13.84 -1.45 11.70
CA SER A 285 12.39 -1.36 11.42
C SER A 285 11.79 0.03 11.62
N ASN A 286 12.60 1.10 11.66
CA ASN A 286 12.05 2.44 11.64
C ASN A 286 11.51 2.77 10.24
N LEU A 287 10.33 3.36 10.22
CA LEU A 287 9.63 3.79 9.02
C LEU A 287 9.83 5.30 8.83
N TRP A 288 10.35 5.67 7.65
CA TRP A 288 10.65 7.05 7.29
C TRP A 288 9.92 7.44 6.02
N LEU A 289 9.15 8.52 6.06
CA LEU A 289 8.57 9.11 4.85
C LEU A 289 9.57 10.08 4.22
N LEU A 290 10.06 9.75 3.03
CA LEU A 290 11.02 10.55 2.28
C LEU A 290 10.30 11.46 1.27
N HIS A 291 10.58 12.77 1.31
CA HIS A 291 10.11 13.74 0.34
C HIS A 291 11.16 14.84 0.09
N GLY A 292 11.55 15.07 -1.18
CA GLY A 292 12.47 16.16 -1.55
C GLY A 292 13.80 16.13 -0.81
N GLY A 293 14.28 14.95 -0.39
CA GLY A 293 15.51 14.78 0.40
C GLY A 293 15.31 14.85 1.92
N HIS A 294 14.14 15.29 2.41
CA HIS A 294 13.80 15.26 3.84
C HIS A 294 13.20 13.92 4.24
N ARG A 295 13.57 13.42 5.44
CA ARG A 295 13.00 12.22 6.05
C ARG A 295 12.19 12.61 7.28
N GLU A 296 10.97 12.14 7.37
CA GLU A 296 10.10 12.30 8.53
C GLU A 296 9.86 10.94 9.16
N LEU A 297 10.08 10.80 10.46
CA LEU A 297 9.84 9.55 11.17
C LEU A 297 8.34 9.32 11.30
N VAL A 298 7.89 8.19 10.78
CA VAL A 298 6.49 7.72 10.87
C VAL A 298 6.28 6.90 12.14
N GLY A 299 7.20 5.98 12.42
CA GLY A 299 7.13 5.08 13.56
C GLY A 299 8.13 3.94 13.42
N ASN A 300 7.95 2.91 14.24
CA ASN A 300 8.72 1.65 14.17
C ASN A 300 7.75 0.49 13.96
N GLY A 301 8.00 -0.36 12.97
CA GLY A 301 7.12 -1.50 12.67
C GLY A 301 7.22 -1.97 11.23
N GLY A 302 6.17 -2.67 10.78
CA GLY A 302 6.05 -3.21 9.42
C GLY A 302 5.07 -2.42 8.57
N ALA A 303 5.42 -2.21 7.31
CA ALA A 303 4.56 -1.67 6.28
C ALA A 303 4.67 -2.52 5.00
N VAL A 304 3.65 -2.45 4.16
CA VAL A 304 3.60 -3.15 2.87
C VAL A 304 3.34 -2.12 1.75
N ASP A 305 3.45 -2.55 0.50
CA ASP A 305 3.03 -1.76 -0.66
C ASP A 305 1.56 -1.32 -0.52
N GLY A 306 1.23 -0.13 -1.01
CA GLY A 306 -0.09 0.47 -0.81
C GLY A 306 -0.35 1.06 0.58
N SER A 307 0.65 1.14 1.47
CA SER A 307 0.50 1.69 2.82
C SER A 307 0.53 3.23 2.88
N VAL A 308 0.83 3.94 1.79
CA VAL A 308 0.97 5.41 1.73
C VAL A 308 -0.18 6.03 0.94
N SER A 309 -0.88 6.97 1.53
CA SER A 309 -1.94 7.73 0.86
C SER A 309 -1.39 8.83 -0.06
N ASP A 310 -2.26 9.48 -0.83
CA ASP A 310 -1.90 10.54 -1.77
C ASP A 310 -1.10 11.67 -1.07
N ARG A 311 -0.03 12.09 -1.73
CA ARG A 311 0.95 13.06 -1.21
C ARG A 311 1.54 12.68 0.14
N GLY A 312 1.47 11.38 0.56
CA GLY A 312 1.97 10.93 1.86
C GLY A 312 1.27 11.58 3.06
N ARG A 313 0.01 11.98 2.92
CA ARG A 313 -0.75 12.59 4.02
C ARG A 313 -1.01 11.62 5.16
N SER A 314 -1.08 10.34 4.85
CA SER A 314 -1.11 9.30 5.87
C SER A 314 -0.32 8.08 5.45
N VAL A 315 0.16 7.35 6.44
CA VAL A 315 0.83 6.07 6.31
C VAL A 315 0.16 5.09 7.27
N VAL A 316 -0.18 3.89 6.78
CA VAL A 316 -0.65 2.81 7.65
C VAL A 316 0.49 1.81 7.86
N TYR A 317 0.64 1.35 9.11
CA TYR A 317 1.69 0.41 9.50
C TYR A 317 1.24 -0.44 10.68
N SER A 318 1.99 -1.48 10.99
CA SER A 318 1.69 -2.36 12.14
C SER A 318 2.90 -2.48 13.06
N THR A 319 2.64 -2.44 14.36
CA THR A 319 3.67 -2.61 15.39
C THR A 319 3.06 -3.20 16.68
N ALA A 320 3.91 -3.82 17.50
CA ALA A 320 3.57 -4.26 18.85
C ALA A 320 4.03 -3.25 19.93
N GLY A 321 4.44 -2.04 19.54
CA GLY A 321 4.86 -1.00 20.48
C GLY A 321 3.67 -0.47 21.26
N ALA A 322 3.67 -0.62 22.58
CA ALA A 322 2.59 -0.21 23.48
C ALA A 322 2.52 1.30 23.74
N ASP A 323 3.49 2.06 23.25
CA ASP A 323 3.64 3.51 23.46
C ASP A 323 3.22 4.37 22.26
N VAL A 324 2.70 3.73 21.18
CA VAL A 324 2.30 4.43 19.95
C VAL A 324 1.10 5.33 20.20
N VAL A 325 0.10 4.82 20.91
CA VAL A 325 -1.08 5.59 21.33
C VAL A 325 -1.44 5.26 22.79
N PRO A 326 -2.06 6.20 23.52
CA PRO A 326 -2.55 5.92 24.87
C PRO A 326 -3.56 4.77 24.88
N GLY A 327 -3.51 3.92 25.90
CA GLY A 327 -4.47 2.82 26.08
C GLY A 327 -4.20 1.60 25.20
N ASP A 328 -2.98 1.43 24.71
CA ASP A 328 -2.54 0.16 24.13
C ASP A 328 -2.21 -0.82 25.26
N THR A 329 -3.03 -1.86 25.42
CA THR A 329 -2.97 -2.77 26.57
C THR A 329 -2.91 -4.24 26.20
N ASN A 330 -3.06 -4.59 24.89
CA ASN A 330 -3.12 -5.99 24.47
C ASN A 330 -1.75 -6.64 24.24
N GLY A 331 -0.67 -5.85 24.07
CA GLY A 331 0.71 -6.32 23.90
C GLY A 331 0.95 -7.11 22.62
N VAL A 332 0.12 -6.95 21.60
CA VAL A 332 0.23 -7.60 20.30
C VAL A 332 0.38 -6.57 19.18
N TYR A 333 0.61 -7.05 17.95
CA TYR A 333 0.63 -6.15 16.79
C TYR A 333 -0.73 -5.52 16.57
N ASP A 334 -0.76 -4.19 16.48
CA ASP A 334 -1.90 -3.38 16.07
C ASP A 334 -1.61 -2.65 14.77
N VAL A 335 -2.65 -2.26 14.03
CA VAL A 335 -2.55 -1.39 12.85
C VAL A 335 -2.81 0.04 13.26
N PHE A 336 -1.92 0.93 12.84
CA PHE A 336 -1.98 2.36 13.09
C PHE A 336 -2.02 3.16 11.78
N GLN A 337 -2.63 4.33 11.83
CA GLN A 337 -2.52 5.35 10.80
C GLN A 337 -1.79 6.57 11.36
N TRP A 338 -0.60 6.84 10.84
CA TRP A 338 0.09 8.11 11.01
C TRP A 338 -0.42 9.13 10.00
N ARG A 339 -0.60 10.38 10.42
CA ARG A 339 -1.00 11.49 9.54
C ARG A 339 0.00 12.63 9.62
N SER A 340 0.49 13.07 8.44
CA SER A 340 1.25 14.31 8.33
C SER A 340 0.33 15.51 8.59
N ARG A 341 0.88 16.61 8.93
CA ARG A 341 0.18 17.89 9.12
C ARG A 341 0.14 18.71 7.88
#